data_feb7f117d603b36418515656853562e7
#
_entry.id   feb7f117d603b36418515656853562e7
#
_cell.length_a   1.000
_cell.length_b   1.000
_cell.length_c   1.000
_cell.angle_alpha   90.00
_cell.angle_beta   90.00
_cell.angle_gamma   90.00
#
_symmetry.space_group_name_H-M   'P 1'
#
loop_
_entity.id
_entity.type
_entity.pdbx_description
1 polymer ?
#
loop_
_entity_poly.entity_id
_entity_poly.type
_entity_poly.pdbx_seq_one_letter_code
_entity_poly.pdbx_strand_id
1 'polypeptide(L)'
;MSTKTPIAYEEEAAPVKFNAVAILPKAGDNVAVAINVIPAGTMVELLDGNVVSISHTVLEGHRFAIKKIEENSGLYSWGMQFGTALTTIRPGES
;
A
#
# COMPACT_ATOMS: atom_id res chain seq x y z
N MET A 1 25.85 -26.68 -5.88
CA MET A 1 24.87 -26.52 -5.83
C MET A 1 24.14 -27.08 -6.47
N SER A 2 23.45 -27.19 -6.08
CA SER A 2 22.56 -27.72 -6.71
C SER A 2 22.01 -26.90 -7.57
N THR A 3 22.09 -27.23 -8.60
CA THR A 3 21.30 -26.69 -9.48
C THR A 3 19.94 -27.00 -9.22
N LYS A 4 19.12 -26.07 -9.08
CA LYS A 4 17.80 -26.32 -8.98
C LYS A 4 17.29 -26.85 -10.21
N THR A 5 16.53 -27.84 -10.13
CA THR A 5 15.72 -28.28 -11.22
C THR A 5 14.75 -27.20 -11.59
N PRO A 6 14.60 -26.86 -12.84
CA PRO A 6 13.59 -25.87 -13.22
C PRO A 6 12.23 -26.32 -12.75
N ILE A 7 11.50 -25.42 -12.14
CA ILE A 7 10.17 -25.72 -11.68
C ILE A 7 9.19 -25.48 -12.81
N ALA A 8 8.21 -26.35 -12.89
CA ALA A 8 7.20 -26.23 -13.93
C ALA A 8 6.23 -25.08 -13.68
N TYR A 9 6.24 -24.52 -12.49
CA TYR A 9 5.40 -23.38 -12.13
C TYR A 9 6.14 -22.53 -11.12
N GLU A 10 5.74 -21.29 -11.02
CA GLU A 10 6.23 -20.42 -9.98
C GLU A 10 5.20 -20.32 -8.89
N GLU A 11 5.64 -20.46 -7.65
CA GLU A 11 4.76 -20.28 -6.52
C GLU A 11 4.64 -18.81 -6.25
N GLU A 12 3.44 -18.30 -6.23
CA GLU A 12 3.26 -16.89 -5.95
C GLU A 12 3.36 -16.64 -4.47
N ALA A 13 4.05 -15.57 -4.12
CA ALA A 13 4.14 -15.17 -2.72
C ALA A 13 2.78 -14.68 -2.27
N ALA A 14 2.38 -15.07 -1.06
CA ALA A 14 1.15 -14.55 -0.48
C ALA A 14 1.30 -13.05 -0.23
N PRO A 15 0.22 -12.26 -0.38
CA PRO A 15 0.27 -10.86 -0.02
C PRO A 15 0.59 -10.68 1.46
N VAL A 16 1.29 -9.61 1.79
CA VAL A 16 1.50 -9.28 3.19
C VAL A 16 0.25 -8.62 3.75
N LYS A 17 -0.01 -8.87 5.04
CA LYS A 17 -1.18 -8.29 5.68
C LYS A 17 -0.94 -6.81 5.96
N PHE A 18 -1.99 -6.01 5.84
CA PHE A 18 -1.90 -4.58 6.07
C PHE A 18 -1.21 -4.25 7.40
N ASN A 19 -1.67 -4.86 8.49
CA ASN A 19 -1.16 -4.53 9.81
C ASN A 19 0.30 -4.93 10.03
N ALA A 20 0.87 -5.73 9.15
CA ALA A 20 2.28 -6.08 9.26
C ALA A 20 3.18 -4.96 8.74
N VAL A 21 2.67 -4.05 7.91
CA VAL A 21 3.49 -3.03 7.24
C VAL A 21 2.98 -1.61 7.43
N ALA A 22 1.75 -1.43 7.92
CA ALA A 22 1.15 -0.10 7.97
C ALA A 22 0.13 0.02 9.10
N ILE A 23 -0.26 1.26 9.36
CA ILE A 23 -1.40 1.56 10.22
C ILE A 23 -2.34 2.50 9.48
N LEU A 24 -3.62 2.41 9.82
CA LEU A 24 -4.61 3.38 9.40
C LEU A 24 -4.94 4.19 10.65
N PRO A 25 -4.40 5.42 10.78
CA PRO A 25 -4.51 6.16 12.04
C PRO A 25 -5.94 6.38 12.50
N LYS A 26 -6.87 6.59 11.55
CA LYS A 26 -8.26 6.75 11.88
C LYS A 26 -9.12 6.09 10.82
N ALA A 27 -10.23 5.49 11.23
CA ALA A 27 -11.18 4.93 10.27
C ALA A 27 -11.70 6.07 9.38
N GLY A 28 -11.76 5.80 8.08
CA GLY A 28 -12.16 6.82 7.11
C GLY A 28 -11.00 7.55 6.45
N ASP A 29 -9.78 7.42 6.97
CA ASP A 29 -8.61 7.95 6.27
C ASP A 29 -8.48 7.27 4.90
N ASN A 30 -8.00 8.00 3.92
CA ASN A 30 -7.78 7.44 2.58
C ASN A 30 -6.30 7.17 2.30
N VAL A 31 -5.42 7.49 3.23
CA VAL A 31 -4.02 7.10 3.16
C VAL A 31 -3.63 6.42 4.46
N ALA A 32 -2.71 5.46 4.35
CA ALA A 32 -2.15 4.76 5.49
C ALA A 32 -0.72 5.24 5.71
N VAL A 33 -0.17 4.91 6.88
CA VAL A 33 1.21 5.26 7.24
C VAL A 33 2.00 3.97 7.33
N ALA A 34 3.11 3.89 6.60
CA ALA A 34 3.97 2.72 6.63
C ALA A 34 4.72 2.66 7.97
N ILE A 35 4.72 1.49 8.61
CA ILE A 35 5.47 1.27 9.85
C ILE A 35 6.80 0.58 9.59
N ASN A 36 6.99 0.10 8.37
CA ASN A 36 8.25 -0.46 7.89
C ASN A 36 8.40 -0.02 6.45
N VAL A 37 9.60 -0.14 5.90
CA VAL A 37 9.80 0.09 4.48
C VAL A 37 8.99 -0.94 3.71
N ILE A 38 8.21 -0.47 2.74
CA ILE A 38 7.43 -1.35 1.87
C ILE A 38 8.02 -1.24 0.47
N PRO A 39 8.74 -2.27 0.00
CA PRO A 39 9.35 -2.18 -1.33
C PRO A 39 8.32 -2.08 -2.44
N ALA A 40 8.69 -1.39 -3.51
CA ALA A 40 7.85 -1.33 -4.71
C ALA A 40 7.52 -2.75 -5.18
N GLY A 41 6.30 -2.94 -5.66
CA GLY A 41 5.84 -4.25 -6.11
C GLY A 41 5.31 -5.16 -5.02
N THR A 42 5.43 -4.76 -3.75
CA THR A 42 4.86 -5.55 -2.65
C THR A 42 3.34 -5.58 -2.80
N MET A 43 2.76 -6.78 -2.68
CA MET A 43 1.31 -6.94 -2.66
C MET A 43 0.86 -6.87 -1.22
N VAL A 44 -0.06 -5.96 -0.93
CA VAL A 44 -0.56 -5.75 0.42
C VAL A 44 -2.05 -6.04 0.45
N GLU A 45 -2.46 -6.91 1.37
CA GLU A 45 -3.87 -7.15 1.60
C GLU A 45 -4.39 -6.10 2.57
N LEU A 46 -5.29 -5.25 2.09
CA LEU A 46 -5.85 -4.17 2.89
C LEU A 46 -6.87 -4.69 3.89
N LEU A 47 -7.33 -3.80 4.77
CA LEU A 47 -8.26 -4.18 5.84
C LEU A 47 -9.60 -4.68 5.29
N ASP A 48 -10.00 -4.25 4.10
CA ASP A 48 -11.24 -4.70 3.49
C ASP A 48 -11.07 -5.99 2.67
N GLY A 49 -9.87 -6.56 2.66
CA GLY A 49 -9.58 -7.78 1.92
C GLY A 49 -9.09 -7.57 0.51
N ASN A 50 -9.18 -6.35 -0.02
CA ASN A 50 -8.63 -6.07 -1.35
C ASN A 50 -7.12 -6.09 -1.30
N VAL A 51 -6.50 -6.53 -2.40
CA VAL A 51 -5.06 -6.57 -2.51
C VAL A 51 -4.60 -5.47 -3.44
N VAL A 52 -3.63 -4.69 -3.01
CA VAL A 52 -3.06 -3.62 -3.83
C VAL A 52 -1.58 -3.84 -4.03
N SER A 53 -1.06 -3.34 -5.14
CA SER A 53 0.37 -3.38 -5.42
C SER A 53 0.96 -2.03 -5.10
N ILE A 54 2.05 -2.03 -4.33
CA ILE A 54 2.75 -0.78 -3.99
C ILE A 54 3.53 -0.33 -5.22
N SER A 55 3.22 0.86 -5.72
CA SER A 55 3.81 1.35 -6.98
C SER A 55 5.26 1.78 -6.83
N HIS A 56 5.59 2.39 -5.71
CA HIS A 56 6.94 2.88 -5.41
C HIS A 56 7.26 2.51 -3.98
N THR A 57 8.54 2.29 -3.69
CA THR A 57 8.95 1.99 -2.32
C THR A 57 8.47 3.07 -1.38
N VAL A 58 7.80 2.66 -0.30
CA VAL A 58 7.29 3.57 0.73
C VAL A 58 8.18 3.42 1.95
N LEU A 59 8.79 4.52 2.36
CA LEU A 59 9.67 4.50 3.51
C LEU A 59 8.85 4.53 4.80
N GLU A 60 9.45 4.06 5.88
CA GLU A 60 8.81 4.10 7.19
C GLU A 60 8.37 5.52 7.52
N GLY A 61 7.14 5.66 8.00
CA GLY A 61 6.57 6.96 8.34
C GLY A 61 5.94 7.69 7.15
N HIS A 62 6.14 7.20 5.94
CA HIS A 62 5.55 7.83 4.76
C HIS A 62 4.16 7.25 4.50
N ARG A 63 3.37 7.95 3.71
CA ARG A 63 1.97 7.60 3.46
C ARG A 63 1.78 6.97 2.09
N PHE A 64 0.77 6.14 1.98
CA PHE A 64 0.37 5.60 0.67
C PHE A 64 -1.16 5.45 0.65
N ALA A 65 -1.73 5.56 -0.55
CA ALA A 65 -3.18 5.52 -0.69
C ALA A 65 -3.70 4.08 -0.50
N ILE A 66 -4.82 3.95 0.21
CA ILE A 66 -5.47 2.66 0.40
C ILE A 66 -6.73 2.53 -0.44
N LYS A 67 -7.13 3.58 -1.11
CA LYS A 67 -8.25 3.58 -2.04
C LYS A 67 -8.01 4.64 -3.09
N LYS A 68 -8.79 4.60 -4.17
CA LYS A 68 -8.69 5.61 -5.21
C LYS A 68 -9.06 6.96 -4.64
N ILE A 69 -8.26 7.97 -4.94
CA ILE A 69 -8.52 9.34 -4.54
C ILE A 69 -8.61 10.17 -5.80
N GLU A 70 -9.76 10.75 -6.06
CA GLU A 70 -9.96 11.54 -7.28
C GLU A 70 -9.19 12.84 -7.22
N GLU A 71 -8.82 13.35 -8.39
CA GLU A 71 -8.19 14.66 -8.50
C GLU A 71 -9.02 15.70 -7.77
N ASN A 72 -8.37 16.56 -7.04
CA ASN A 72 -8.97 17.63 -6.24
C ASN A 72 -9.70 17.17 -4.98
N SER A 73 -9.69 15.88 -4.69
CA SER A 73 -10.25 15.36 -3.44
C SER A 73 -9.27 15.51 -2.31
N GLY A 74 -9.78 15.54 -1.08
CA GLY A 74 -8.94 15.69 0.10
C GLY A 74 -8.15 14.43 0.44
N LEU A 75 -6.97 14.66 0.97
CA LEU A 75 -6.11 13.60 1.52
C LEU A 75 -6.27 13.63 3.03
N TYR A 76 -6.66 12.49 3.61
CA TYR A 76 -6.96 12.40 5.03
C TYR A 76 -6.04 11.44 5.75
N SER A 77 -5.47 11.89 6.85
CA SER A 77 -4.67 11.09 7.75
C SER A 77 -4.96 11.58 9.17
N TRP A 78 -5.09 10.66 10.10
CA TRP A 78 -5.45 10.99 11.48
C TRP A 78 -6.81 11.70 11.58
N GLY A 79 -7.68 11.45 10.60
CA GLY A 79 -8.99 12.07 10.54
C GLY A 79 -8.99 13.50 10.09
N MET A 80 -7.84 14.04 9.65
CA MET A 80 -7.72 15.42 9.24
C MET A 80 -7.26 15.51 7.80
N GLN A 81 -7.82 16.48 7.07
CA GLN A 81 -7.36 16.75 5.72
C GLN A 81 -6.00 17.45 5.80
N PHE A 82 -4.99 16.84 5.18
CA PHE A 82 -3.66 17.42 5.19
C PHE A 82 -3.23 17.91 3.80
N GLY A 83 -4.03 17.67 2.80
CA GLY A 83 -3.71 18.10 1.44
C GLY A 83 -4.84 17.78 0.49
N THR A 84 -4.58 18.05 -0.78
CA THR A 84 -5.53 17.81 -1.87
C THR A 84 -4.80 17.08 -2.99
N ALA A 85 -5.43 16.09 -3.58
CA ALA A 85 -4.81 15.34 -4.66
C ALA A 85 -4.69 16.22 -5.90
N LEU A 86 -3.49 16.33 -6.44
CA LEU A 86 -3.25 17.10 -7.67
C LEU A 86 -3.64 16.31 -8.90
N THR A 87 -3.63 15.00 -8.81
CA THR A 87 -4.07 14.10 -9.86
C THR A 87 -4.80 12.96 -9.17
N THR A 88 -5.50 12.13 -9.95
CA THR A 88 -6.12 10.93 -9.39
C THR A 88 -5.02 10.00 -8.88
N ILE A 89 -5.16 9.54 -7.65
CA ILE A 89 -4.22 8.64 -7.00
C ILE A 89 -4.86 7.26 -6.91
N ARG A 90 -4.12 6.24 -7.28
CA ARG A 90 -4.62 4.87 -7.22
C ARG A 90 -4.20 4.20 -5.93
N PRO A 91 -4.95 3.18 -5.48
CA PRO A 91 -4.53 2.43 -4.30
C PRO A 91 -3.11 1.89 -4.47
N GLY A 92 -2.29 2.05 -3.44
CA GLY A 92 -0.90 1.62 -3.48
C GLY A 92 0.09 2.68 -3.94
N GLU A 93 -0.40 3.84 -4.41
CA GLU A 93 0.49 4.94 -4.79
C GLU A 93 0.80 5.81 -3.58
N SER A 94 1.98 6.38 -3.62
CA SER A 94 2.43 7.26 -2.55
C SER A 94 2.66 8.68 -3.03
#